data_2f30b7f05e8c46497ba6137c1f767ea1
#
_entry.id   2f30b7f05e8c46497ba6137c1f767ea1
#
_cell.length_a   1.000
_cell.length_b   1.000
_cell.length_c   1.000
_cell.angle_alpha   90.00
_cell.angle_beta   90.00
_cell.angle_gamma   90.00
#
_symmetry.space_group_name_H-M   'P 1'
#
loop_
_entity.id
_entity.type
_entity.pdbx_description
1 polymer ?
#
loop_
_entity_poly.entity_id
_entity_poly.type
_entity_poly.pdbx_seq_one_letter_code
_entity_poly.pdbx_strand_id
1 'polypeptide(L)'
;MYLAAIDLTVLATKTAQFILSFSIIVVLHELGHFIPARLFGARVEKFYLFFNPGFSLWKKKIGDTEYGLGWIPFGGYVKIAGMIDESMDKEQLNKAPESYELRSKPAYQRLIVMLGGVIVNVILAIVIFIGIAWFWGDEFLPAKNLSYGIHPTEISKKMGLKEGDIIMSLDQKELKDFFELESKIVLEDAKTIQVKRGDSLLSLAIPTTVASELSNANNTTAFVLPLFPVIVDSIGKSAV
;
A
#
# COMPACT_ATOMS: atom_id res chain seq x y z
N MET A 1 1.22 -2.63 -34.41
CA MET A 1 0.33 -2.52 -33.21
C MET A 1 0.05 -3.94 -32.74
N TYR A 2 0.87 -4.48 -31.84
CA TYR A 2 0.70 -5.82 -31.28
C TYR A 2 -0.42 -5.74 -30.23
N LEU A 3 -1.62 -6.20 -30.56
CA LEU A 3 -2.61 -6.58 -29.57
C LEU A 3 -2.05 -7.80 -28.85
N ALA A 4 -1.49 -7.59 -27.66
CA ALA A 4 -1.10 -8.68 -26.79
C ALA A 4 -2.36 -9.52 -26.55
N ALA A 5 -2.35 -10.77 -27.00
CA ALA A 5 -3.43 -11.70 -26.70
C ALA A 5 -3.57 -11.81 -25.19
N ILE A 6 -4.73 -11.47 -24.67
CA ILE A 6 -4.99 -11.57 -23.22
C ILE A 6 -5.01 -13.05 -22.89
N ASP A 7 -4.03 -13.50 -22.11
CA ASP A 7 -4.03 -14.86 -21.57
C ASP A 7 -5.17 -15.00 -20.56
N LEU A 8 -6.21 -15.70 -20.96
CA LEU A 8 -7.41 -15.93 -20.14
C LEU A 8 -7.09 -16.60 -18.80
N THR A 9 -6.06 -17.44 -18.76
CA THR A 9 -5.63 -18.11 -17.53
C THR A 9 -5.06 -17.11 -16.54
N VAL A 10 -4.19 -16.20 -17.01
CA VAL A 10 -3.62 -15.13 -16.21
C VAL A 10 -4.72 -14.16 -15.73
N LEU A 11 -5.65 -13.79 -16.62
CA LEU A 11 -6.76 -12.92 -16.27
C LEU A 11 -7.64 -13.57 -15.19
N ALA A 12 -8.04 -14.83 -15.38
CA ALA A 12 -8.87 -15.56 -14.42
C ALA A 12 -8.20 -15.68 -13.05
N THR A 13 -6.90 -16.02 -13.03
CA THR A 13 -6.12 -16.14 -11.79
C THR A 13 -6.04 -14.81 -11.06
N LYS A 14 -5.70 -13.72 -11.76
CA LYS A 14 -5.62 -12.38 -11.15
C LYS A 14 -6.98 -11.89 -10.65
N THR A 15 -8.05 -12.17 -11.39
CA THR A 15 -9.41 -11.84 -10.96
C THR A 15 -9.80 -12.61 -9.70
N ALA A 16 -9.50 -13.91 -9.64
CA ALA A 16 -9.77 -14.72 -8.45
C ALA A 16 -8.98 -14.23 -7.22
N GLN A 17 -7.70 -13.90 -7.39
CA GLN A 17 -6.85 -13.32 -6.34
C GLN A 17 -7.38 -11.98 -5.85
N PHE A 18 -7.82 -11.10 -6.77
CA PHE A 18 -8.41 -9.82 -6.43
C PHE A 18 -9.69 -9.99 -5.61
N ILE A 19 -10.63 -10.84 -6.08
CA ILE A 19 -11.89 -11.11 -5.36
C ILE A 19 -11.60 -11.69 -3.97
N LEU A 20 -10.67 -12.62 -3.85
CA LEU A 20 -10.30 -13.22 -2.57
C LEU A 20 -9.74 -12.17 -1.59
N SER A 21 -8.76 -11.38 -2.03
CA SER A 21 -8.14 -10.34 -1.21
C SER A 21 -9.15 -9.28 -0.78
N PHE A 22 -9.98 -8.82 -1.72
CA PHE A 22 -11.05 -7.87 -1.46
C PHE A 22 -12.07 -8.42 -0.46
N SER A 23 -12.46 -9.70 -0.61
CA SER A 23 -13.41 -10.36 0.30
C SER A 23 -12.88 -10.42 1.73
N ILE A 24 -11.59 -10.70 1.92
CA ILE A 24 -10.96 -10.73 3.26
C ILE A 24 -11.04 -9.34 3.90
N ILE A 25 -10.67 -8.29 3.16
CA ILE A 25 -10.71 -6.91 3.66
C ILE A 25 -12.14 -6.51 4.03
N VAL A 26 -13.11 -6.81 3.17
CA VAL A 26 -14.52 -6.50 3.42
C VAL A 26 -15.06 -7.24 4.63
N VAL A 27 -14.83 -8.56 4.75
CA VAL A 27 -15.31 -9.33 5.92
C VAL A 27 -14.74 -8.77 7.21
N LEU A 28 -13.44 -8.45 7.25
CA LEU A 28 -12.80 -7.89 8.43
C LEU A 28 -13.34 -6.48 8.75
N HIS A 29 -13.60 -5.67 7.72
CA HIS A 29 -14.23 -4.37 7.87
C HIS A 29 -15.61 -4.48 8.52
N GLU A 30 -16.47 -5.34 7.98
CA GLU A 30 -17.83 -5.57 8.50
C GLU A 30 -17.81 -6.16 9.92
N LEU A 31 -16.83 -7.04 10.23
CA LEU A 31 -16.62 -7.53 11.59
C LEU A 31 -16.21 -6.41 12.54
N GLY A 32 -15.50 -5.40 12.05
CA GLY A 32 -15.15 -4.20 12.82
C GLY A 32 -16.38 -3.41 13.29
N HIS A 33 -17.48 -3.42 12.56
CA HIS A 33 -18.76 -2.86 12.97
C HIS A 33 -19.57 -3.85 13.82
N PHE A 34 -19.60 -5.11 13.41
CA PHE A 34 -20.41 -6.17 14.00
C PHE A 34 -20.02 -6.46 15.46
N ILE A 35 -18.71 -6.66 15.70
CA ILE A 35 -18.24 -7.07 17.04
C ILE A 35 -18.57 -6.03 18.11
N PRO A 36 -18.20 -4.74 17.97
CA PRO A 36 -18.53 -3.75 18.98
C PRO A 36 -20.03 -3.51 19.10
N ALA A 37 -20.81 -3.58 18.01
CA ALA A 37 -22.26 -3.48 18.08
C ALA A 37 -22.84 -4.55 19.01
N ARG A 38 -22.40 -5.80 18.86
CA ARG A 38 -22.84 -6.94 19.72
C ARG A 38 -22.36 -6.78 21.15
N LEU A 39 -21.12 -6.35 21.36
CA LEU A 39 -20.57 -6.13 22.70
C LEU A 39 -21.32 -5.04 23.47
N PHE A 40 -21.77 -3.99 22.80
CA PHE A 40 -22.58 -2.92 23.41
C PHE A 40 -24.07 -3.24 23.47
N GLY A 41 -24.48 -4.46 23.13
CA GLY A 41 -25.88 -4.89 23.19
C GLY A 41 -26.77 -4.22 22.13
N ALA A 42 -26.19 -3.79 21.01
CA ALA A 42 -26.97 -3.40 19.85
C ALA A 42 -27.32 -4.66 19.03
N ARG A 43 -28.56 -4.71 18.55
CA ARG A 43 -29.02 -5.84 17.73
C ARG A 43 -28.51 -5.68 16.30
N VAL A 44 -27.81 -6.71 15.80
CA VAL A 44 -27.43 -6.79 14.40
C VAL A 44 -28.46 -7.65 13.68
N GLU A 45 -29.13 -7.06 12.68
CA GLU A 45 -30.19 -7.72 11.94
C GLU A 45 -29.63 -8.56 10.78
N LYS A 46 -28.62 -8.01 10.07
CA LYS A 46 -27.99 -8.71 8.93
C LYS A 46 -26.50 -8.53 8.95
N PHE A 47 -25.80 -9.59 8.52
CA PHE A 47 -24.38 -9.61 8.24
C PHE A 47 -24.16 -10.31 6.89
N TYR A 48 -23.78 -9.55 5.89
CA TYR A 48 -23.66 -10.07 4.53
C TYR A 48 -22.27 -9.79 3.96
N LEU A 49 -21.64 -10.84 3.46
CA LEU A 49 -20.54 -10.71 2.52
C LEU A 49 -21.17 -10.56 1.13
N PHE A 50 -20.79 -9.54 0.40
CA PHE A 50 -21.28 -9.16 -0.89
C PHE A 50 -22.73 -8.64 -0.87
N PHE A 51 -23.04 -7.77 -1.81
CA PHE A 51 -24.39 -7.27 -1.99
C PHE A 51 -25.31 -8.31 -2.60
N ASN A 52 -26.56 -8.31 -2.17
CA ASN A 52 -27.57 -9.31 -2.55
C ASN A 52 -28.87 -8.70 -3.10
N PRO A 53 -28.84 -7.77 -4.08
CA PRO A 53 -30.07 -7.24 -4.62
C PRO A 53 -30.92 -8.35 -5.24
N GLY A 54 -32.15 -8.46 -4.76
CA GLY A 54 -33.11 -9.46 -5.22
C GLY A 54 -32.98 -10.84 -4.56
N PHE A 55 -31.80 -11.44 -4.51
CA PHE A 55 -31.61 -12.77 -3.92
C PHE A 55 -30.23 -12.94 -3.27
N SER A 56 -30.08 -13.96 -2.43
CA SER A 56 -28.83 -14.34 -1.79
C SER A 56 -28.40 -15.70 -2.31
N LEU A 57 -27.09 -15.89 -2.53
CA LEU A 57 -26.52 -17.21 -2.85
C LEU A 57 -26.69 -18.19 -1.70
N TRP A 58 -26.53 -17.68 -0.49
CA TRP A 58 -26.73 -18.43 0.74
C TRP A 58 -27.19 -17.49 1.85
N LYS A 59 -28.06 -17.96 2.73
CA LYS A 59 -28.44 -17.25 3.95
C LYS A 59 -28.84 -18.22 5.06
N LYS A 60 -28.54 -17.83 6.31
CA LYS A 60 -28.91 -18.57 7.52
C LYS A 60 -29.17 -17.59 8.66
N LYS A 61 -30.29 -17.73 9.33
CA LYS A 61 -30.62 -16.94 10.52
C LYS A 61 -30.09 -17.66 11.76
N ILE A 62 -29.30 -16.95 12.60
CA ILE A 62 -28.79 -17.44 13.88
C ILE A 62 -29.12 -16.38 14.92
N GLY A 63 -30.02 -16.70 15.86
CA GLY A 63 -30.56 -15.73 16.80
C GLY A 63 -31.27 -14.58 16.07
N ASP A 64 -30.92 -13.36 16.37
CA ASP A 64 -31.50 -12.16 15.76
C ASP A 64 -30.83 -11.76 14.45
N THR A 65 -29.69 -12.37 14.10
CA THR A 65 -28.89 -12.00 12.94
C THR A 65 -29.09 -12.96 11.77
N GLU A 66 -29.36 -12.43 10.58
CA GLU A 66 -29.31 -13.15 9.32
C GLU A 66 -27.92 -13.01 8.71
N TYR A 67 -27.21 -14.12 8.60
CA TYR A 67 -25.92 -14.20 7.91
C TYR A 67 -26.15 -14.61 6.47
N GLY A 68 -25.46 -13.98 5.53
CA GLY A 68 -25.65 -14.31 4.13
C GLY A 68 -24.46 -14.02 3.23
N LEU A 69 -24.53 -14.61 2.04
CA LEU A 69 -23.63 -14.40 0.93
C LEU A 69 -24.41 -13.83 -0.25
N GLY A 70 -24.09 -12.62 -0.65
CA GLY A 70 -24.60 -12.00 -1.87
C GLY A 70 -23.90 -12.51 -3.12
N TRP A 71 -24.30 -12.02 -4.27
CA TRP A 71 -23.75 -12.43 -5.56
C TRP A 71 -22.91 -11.33 -6.24
N ILE A 72 -22.96 -10.09 -5.73
CA ILE A 72 -22.18 -8.98 -6.26
C ILE A 72 -20.92 -8.78 -5.40
N PRO A 73 -19.70 -9.13 -5.88
CA PRO A 73 -18.49 -9.15 -5.05
C PRO A 73 -17.84 -7.75 -4.89
N PHE A 74 -18.64 -6.70 -4.72
CA PHE A 74 -18.14 -5.32 -4.58
C PHE A 74 -18.45 -4.69 -3.22
N GLY A 75 -18.47 -5.48 -2.16
CA GLY A 75 -18.69 -4.96 -0.81
C GLY A 75 -19.41 -5.97 0.07
N GLY A 76 -19.75 -5.55 1.26
CA GLY A 76 -20.57 -6.25 2.23
C GLY A 76 -21.42 -5.24 2.96
N TYR A 77 -22.21 -5.70 3.91
CA TYR A 77 -22.92 -4.80 4.81
C TYR A 77 -23.32 -5.46 6.13
N VAL A 78 -23.35 -4.64 7.16
CA VAL A 78 -23.89 -5.00 8.47
C VAL A 78 -25.09 -4.08 8.75
N LYS A 79 -26.29 -4.66 8.87
CA LYS A 79 -27.49 -3.90 9.29
C LYS A 79 -27.60 -3.94 10.81
N ILE A 80 -27.40 -2.79 11.45
CA ILE A 80 -27.48 -2.62 12.90
C ILE A 80 -28.76 -1.85 13.22
N ALA A 81 -29.58 -2.34 14.14
CA ALA A 81 -30.80 -1.69 14.55
C ALA A 81 -30.55 -0.27 15.06
N GLY A 82 -31.30 0.70 14.55
CA GLY A 82 -31.17 2.12 14.91
C GLY A 82 -29.93 2.82 14.36
N MET A 83 -29.23 2.24 13.40
CA MET A 83 -28.20 2.88 12.58
C MET A 83 -28.83 3.30 11.25
N ILE A 84 -28.58 4.52 10.81
CA ILE A 84 -28.94 4.98 9.47
C ILE A 84 -27.91 4.36 8.52
N ASP A 85 -28.31 3.33 7.81
CA ASP A 85 -27.54 2.75 6.73
C ASP A 85 -28.03 3.27 5.38
N GLU A 86 -27.40 2.86 4.31
CA GLU A 86 -27.75 3.23 2.94
C GLU A 86 -29.16 2.76 2.53
N SER A 87 -29.80 1.86 3.30
CA SER A 87 -31.16 1.36 3.07
C SER A 87 -32.28 2.33 3.46
N MET A 88 -31.91 3.48 4.07
CA MET A 88 -32.77 4.62 4.37
C MET A 88 -34.13 4.29 5.02
N ASP A 89 -34.14 3.46 6.04
CA ASP A 89 -35.33 3.11 6.82
C ASP A 89 -35.75 4.31 7.74
N LYS A 90 -36.14 5.43 7.12
CA LYS A 90 -36.48 6.68 7.82
C LYS A 90 -37.75 6.53 8.71
N GLU A 91 -38.61 5.57 8.44
CA GLU A 91 -39.80 5.34 9.24
C GLU A 91 -39.50 4.86 10.66
N GLN A 92 -38.45 4.13 10.86
CA GLN A 92 -38.02 3.67 12.21
C GLN A 92 -37.47 4.80 13.06
N LEU A 93 -36.96 5.87 12.45
CA LEU A 93 -36.36 7.00 13.18
C LEU A 93 -37.38 7.88 13.88
N ASN A 94 -38.62 7.84 13.44
CA ASN A 94 -39.74 8.64 14.02
C ASN A 94 -40.28 8.04 15.34
N LYS A 95 -39.85 6.82 15.71
CA LYS A 95 -40.25 6.16 16.94
C LYS A 95 -39.22 6.41 18.05
N ALA A 96 -39.66 6.32 19.31
CA ALA A 96 -38.76 6.37 20.45
C ALA A 96 -37.68 5.27 20.34
N PRO A 97 -36.41 5.54 20.71
CA PRO A 97 -35.34 4.56 20.62
C PRO A 97 -35.59 3.35 21.54
N GLU A 98 -35.50 2.15 20.97
CA GLU A 98 -35.53 0.91 21.74
C GLU A 98 -34.14 0.60 22.35
N SER A 99 -34.11 -0.08 23.49
CA SER A 99 -32.86 -0.34 24.23
C SER A 99 -31.81 -1.14 23.46
N TYR A 100 -32.23 -1.95 22.47
CA TYR A 100 -31.38 -2.74 21.57
C TYR A 100 -30.90 -1.96 20.33
N GLU A 101 -31.33 -0.73 20.15
CA GLU A 101 -30.92 0.09 19.00
C GLU A 101 -29.60 0.83 19.30
N LEU A 102 -28.77 1.01 18.26
CA LEU A 102 -27.51 1.73 18.38
C LEU A 102 -27.71 3.19 18.82
N ARG A 103 -28.81 3.84 18.36
CA ARG A 103 -29.12 5.24 18.72
C ARG A 103 -29.45 5.42 20.20
N SER A 104 -29.81 4.36 20.94
CA SER A 104 -30.01 4.40 22.39
C SER A 104 -28.72 4.37 23.18
N LYS A 105 -27.58 4.03 22.55
CA LYS A 105 -26.29 3.87 23.21
C LYS A 105 -25.57 5.21 23.39
N PRO A 106 -24.68 5.32 24.41
CA PRO A 106 -23.83 6.50 24.61
C PRO A 106 -23.03 6.85 23.35
N ALA A 107 -22.71 8.14 23.18
CA ALA A 107 -22.04 8.66 21.99
C ALA A 107 -20.72 7.92 21.65
N TYR A 108 -19.90 7.61 22.67
CA TYR A 108 -18.64 6.91 22.48
C TYR A 108 -18.82 5.48 21.92
N GLN A 109 -19.87 4.76 22.36
CA GLN A 109 -20.18 3.42 21.84
C GLN A 109 -20.61 3.49 20.38
N ARG A 110 -21.46 4.46 20.04
CA ARG A 110 -21.85 4.71 18.65
C ARG A 110 -20.66 5.03 17.77
N LEU A 111 -19.74 5.89 18.27
CA LEU A 111 -18.53 6.24 17.55
C LEU A 111 -17.63 5.02 17.30
N ILE A 112 -17.41 4.17 18.32
CA ILE A 112 -16.62 2.94 18.19
C ILE A 112 -17.24 2.00 17.15
N VAL A 113 -18.56 1.82 17.15
CA VAL A 113 -19.25 1.00 16.17
C VAL A 113 -19.09 1.60 14.77
N MET A 114 -19.28 2.90 14.61
CA MET A 114 -19.19 3.58 13.30
C MET A 114 -17.76 3.57 12.71
N LEU A 115 -16.76 3.73 13.56
CA LEU A 115 -15.35 3.71 13.13
C LEU A 115 -14.73 2.31 13.08
N GLY A 116 -15.43 1.31 13.63
CA GLY A 116 -14.91 -0.04 13.84
C GLY A 116 -14.34 -0.68 12.59
N GLY A 117 -15.03 -0.57 11.46
CA GLY A 117 -14.56 -1.10 10.18
C GLY A 117 -13.25 -0.47 9.72
N VAL A 118 -13.14 0.85 9.79
CA VAL A 118 -11.91 1.58 9.41
C VAL A 118 -10.76 1.22 10.35
N ILE A 119 -11.01 1.17 11.67
CA ILE A 119 -10.00 0.81 12.67
C ILE A 119 -9.44 -0.59 12.39
N VAL A 120 -10.29 -1.57 12.10
CA VAL A 120 -9.87 -2.93 11.79
C VAL A 120 -9.02 -2.97 10.51
N ASN A 121 -9.38 -2.21 9.47
CA ASN A 121 -8.58 -2.14 8.25
C ASN A 121 -7.21 -1.50 8.47
N VAL A 122 -7.12 -0.47 9.31
CA VAL A 122 -5.83 0.14 9.68
C VAL A 122 -4.96 -0.86 10.45
N ILE A 123 -5.54 -1.56 11.43
CA ILE A 123 -4.83 -2.61 12.17
C ILE A 123 -4.36 -3.71 11.22
N LEU A 124 -5.23 -4.17 10.31
CA LEU A 124 -4.87 -5.16 9.29
C LEU A 124 -3.69 -4.71 8.43
N ALA A 125 -3.71 -3.46 7.96
CA ALA A 125 -2.61 -2.90 7.19
C ALA A 125 -1.29 -2.93 7.98
N ILE A 126 -1.30 -2.49 9.24
CA ILE A 126 -0.13 -2.53 10.12
C ILE A 126 0.38 -3.97 10.29
N VAL A 127 -0.52 -4.93 10.55
CA VAL A 127 -0.15 -6.35 10.71
C VAL A 127 0.47 -6.91 9.44
N ILE A 128 -0.09 -6.58 8.26
CA ILE A 128 0.47 -7.00 6.97
C ILE A 128 1.86 -6.39 6.76
N PHE A 129 2.06 -5.09 7.01
CA PHE A 129 3.35 -4.44 6.87
C PHE A 129 4.41 -5.03 7.81
N ILE A 130 4.04 -5.28 9.09
CA ILE A 130 4.92 -5.97 10.05
C ILE A 130 5.27 -7.37 9.52
N GLY A 131 4.28 -8.12 9.01
CA GLY A 131 4.49 -9.44 8.43
C GLY A 131 5.44 -9.41 7.24
N ILE A 132 5.27 -8.47 6.32
CA ILE A 132 6.16 -8.30 5.17
C ILE A 132 7.58 -7.98 5.62
N ALA A 133 7.75 -7.01 6.51
CA ALA A 133 9.04 -6.62 7.05
C ALA A 133 9.73 -7.79 7.81
N TRP A 134 8.94 -8.61 8.51
CA TRP A 134 9.44 -9.77 9.25
C TRP A 134 9.94 -10.90 8.33
N PHE A 135 9.18 -11.22 7.25
CA PHE A 135 9.47 -12.36 6.39
C PHE A 135 10.44 -12.03 5.25
N TRP A 136 10.38 -10.83 4.69
CA TRP A 136 11.20 -10.41 3.56
C TRP A 136 12.31 -9.44 3.96
N GLY A 137 12.17 -8.76 5.11
CA GLY A 137 13.09 -7.70 5.52
C GLY A 137 13.00 -6.48 4.61
N ASP A 138 13.97 -5.59 4.77
CA ASP A 138 14.14 -4.44 3.88
C ASP A 138 15.16 -4.80 2.78
N GLU A 139 14.75 -4.65 1.53
CA GLU A 139 15.67 -4.75 0.40
C GLU A 139 16.48 -3.45 0.34
N PHE A 140 17.80 -3.59 0.40
CA PHE A 140 18.72 -2.47 0.24
C PHE A 140 19.83 -2.84 -0.73
N LEU A 141 20.32 -1.85 -1.47
CA LEU A 141 21.43 -2.01 -2.39
C LEU A 141 22.69 -1.37 -1.74
N PRO A 142 23.58 -2.18 -1.15
CA PRO A 142 24.79 -1.62 -0.58
C PRO A 142 25.59 -0.85 -1.63
N ALA A 143 25.86 0.44 -1.38
CA ALA A 143 26.56 1.30 -2.36
C ALA A 143 27.91 0.69 -2.77
N LYS A 144 28.60 0.01 -1.85
CA LYS A 144 29.88 -0.70 -2.09
C LYS A 144 29.77 -1.91 -3.03
N ASN A 145 28.57 -2.48 -3.20
CA ASN A 145 28.33 -3.62 -4.07
C ASN A 145 28.09 -3.22 -5.54
N LEU A 146 28.00 -1.92 -5.82
CA LEU A 146 27.90 -1.39 -7.19
C LEU A 146 29.26 -1.42 -7.88
N SER A 147 29.76 -2.63 -8.18
CA SER A 147 31.09 -2.85 -8.78
C SER A 147 31.28 -2.12 -10.12
N TYR A 148 30.19 -1.88 -10.84
CA TYR A 148 30.20 -1.16 -12.13
C TYR A 148 29.99 0.35 -11.97
N GLY A 149 29.72 0.81 -10.72
CA GLY A 149 29.50 2.20 -10.41
C GLY A 149 28.13 2.73 -10.86
N ILE A 150 28.09 4.02 -11.14
CA ILE A 150 26.86 4.75 -11.47
C ILE A 150 26.88 5.29 -12.91
N HIS A 151 25.67 5.49 -13.46
CA HIS A 151 25.44 6.36 -14.61
C HIS A 151 24.90 7.71 -14.12
N PRO A 152 25.66 8.82 -14.32
CA PRO A 152 25.24 10.13 -13.84
C PRO A 152 24.18 10.72 -14.78
N THR A 153 23.17 11.35 -14.19
CA THR A 153 22.17 12.14 -14.91
C THR A 153 22.64 13.59 -15.13
N GLU A 154 21.85 14.40 -15.81
CA GLU A 154 22.20 15.78 -16.08
C GLU A 154 22.42 16.61 -14.79
N ILE A 155 21.72 16.27 -13.71
CA ILE A 155 21.89 16.96 -12.42
C ILE A 155 23.25 16.62 -11.81
N SER A 156 23.58 15.35 -11.76
CA SER A 156 24.80 14.87 -11.12
C SER A 156 26.07 15.12 -11.94
N LYS A 157 25.96 15.21 -13.28
CA LYS A 157 27.05 15.63 -14.16
C LYS A 157 27.54 17.06 -13.86
N LYS A 158 26.65 17.96 -13.44
CA LYS A 158 27.02 19.34 -13.05
C LYS A 158 28.00 19.38 -11.88
N MET A 159 27.99 18.37 -11.03
CA MET A 159 28.92 18.22 -9.89
C MET A 159 30.24 17.57 -10.29
N GLY A 160 30.38 17.10 -11.51
CA GLY A 160 31.57 16.39 -11.98
C GLY A 160 31.55 14.89 -11.76
N LEU A 161 30.37 14.28 -11.44
CA LEU A 161 30.20 12.83 -11.45
C LEU A 161 30.34 12.29 -12.88
N LYS A 162 30.95 11.13 -13.00
CA LYS A 162 31.21 10.44 -14.28
C LYS A 162 30.68 9.02 -14.24
N GLU A 163 30.45 8.49 -15.41
CA GLU A 163 30.08 7.08 -15.57
C GLU A 163 31.15 6.15 -14.98
N GLY A 164 30.69 5.16 -14.24
CA GLY A 164 31.55 4.21 -13.56
C GLY A 164 32.09 4.68 -12.20
N ASP A 165 31.76 5.90 -11.73
CA ASP A 165 32.10 6.30 -10.37
C ASP A 165 31.40 5.41 -9.35
N ILE A 166 32.11 4.98 -8.31
CA ILE A 166 31.53 4.22 -7.19
C ILE A 166 31.36 5.18 -6.01
N ILE A 167 30.13 5.35 -5.54
CA ILE A 167 29.86 6.24 -4.40
C ILE A 167 30.27 5.53 -3.10
N MET A 168 31.15 6.18 -2.33
CA MET A 168 31.70 5.63 -1.09
C MET A 168 31.04 6.22 0.16
N SER A 169 30.87 7.55 0.19
CA SER A 169 30.32 8.22 1.37
C SER A 169 29.69 9.57 1.03
N LEU A 170 28.83 10.05 1.93
CA LEU A 170 28.31 11.40 1.99
C LEU A 170 28.78 12.05 3.29
N ASP A 171 29.37 13.26 3.21
CA ASP A 171 29.91 14.00 4.35
C ASP A 171 30.72 13.09 5.30
N GLN A 172 31.61 12.25 4.72
CA GLN A 172 32.46 11.27 5.40
C GLN A 172 31.71 10.13 6.10
N LYS A 173 30.38 10.05 5.98
CA LYS A 173 29.57 8.92 6.47
C LYS A 173 29.40 7.90 5.36
N GLU A 174 29.69 6.65 5.62
CA GLU A 174 29.49 5.55 4.65
C GLU A 174 28.00 5.49 4.21
N LEU A 175 27.77 5.42 2.89
CA LEU A 175 26.45 5.22 2.33
C LEU A 175 26.11 3.72 2.39
N LYS A 176 25.24 3.35 3.31
CA LYS A 176 24.84 1.95 3.48
C LYS A 176 23.94 1.47 2.36
N ASP A 177 22.95 2.26 2.01
CA ASP A 177 21.99 1.98 0.95
C ASP A 177 22.09 3.04 -0.16
N PHE A 178 22.25 2.55 -1.39
CA PHE A 178 22.32 3.41 -2.57
C PHE A 178 21.03 4.23 -2.78
N PHE A 179 19.88 3.63 -2.46
CA PHE A 179 18.58 4.30 -2.63
C PHE A 179 18.31 5.43 -1.63
N GLU A 180 19.08 5.48 -0.53
CA GLU A 180 19.02 6.61 0.42
C GLU A 180 19.81 7.84 -0.06
N LEU A 181 20.56 7.74 -1.14
CA LEU A 181 21.46 8.81 -1.62
C LEU A 181 20.71 10.12 -1.82
N GLU A 182 19.62 10.11 -2.57
CA GLU A 182 18.86 11.32 -2.89
C GLU A 182 18.18 11.91 -1.65
N SER A 183 17.60 11.07 -0.82
CA SER A 183 16.96 11.50 0.43
C SER A 183 17.96 12.14 1.39
N LYS A 184 19.17 11.62 1.48
CA LYS A 184 20.23 12.21 2.32
C LYS A 184 20.75 13.54 1.76
N ILE A 185 20.85 13.67 0.44
CA ILE A 185 21.21 14.95 -0.18
C ILE A 185 20.17 16.01 0.13
N VAL A 186 18.86 15.66 0.03
CA VAL A 186 17.76 16.61 0.18
C VAL A 186 17.43 16.88 1.64
N LEU A 187 17.31 15.84 2.48
CA LEU A 187 16.80 15.96 3.85
C LEU A 187 17.91 16.24 4.87
N GLU A 188 19.12 15.69 4.67
CA GLU A 188 20.28 15.92 5.55
C GLU A 188 21.17 17.07 5.08
N ASP A 189 20.85 17.71 3.94
CA ASP A 189 21.61 18.81 3.34
C ASP A 189 23.11 18.48 3.17
N ALA A 190 23.38 17.26 2.64
CA ALA A 190 24.75 16.77 2.46
C ALA A 190 25.57 17.73 1.57
N LYS A 191 26.80 18.02 1.96
CA LYS A 191 27.68 19.00 1.30
C LYS A 191 28.74 18.38 0.41
N THR A 192 29.14 17.13 0.68
CA THR A 192 30.21 16.46 -0.05
C THR A 192 29.86 15.01 -0.33
N ILE A 193 30.23 14.57 -1.53
CA ILE A 193 30.15 13.17 -1.94
C ILE A 193 31.54 12.66 -2.25
N GLN A 194 31.92 11.52 -1.67
CA GLN A 194 33.17 10.85 -2.01
C GLN A 194 32.90 9.72 -2.98
N VAL A 195 33.66 9.69 -4.05
CA VAL A 195 33.56 8.66 -5.08
C VAL A 195 34.92 8.06 -5.37
N LYS A 196 34.91 6.76 -5.68
CA LYS A 196 36.07 6.08 -6.21
C LYS A 196 35.95 6.05 -7.74
N ARG A 197 36.94 6.67 -8.41
CA ARG A 197 37.06 6.72 -9.87
C ARG A 197 38.34 6.00 -10.28
N GLY A 198 38.22 4.78 -10.79
CA GLY A 198 39.38 3.90 -10.95
C GLY A 198 40.03 3.61 -9.58
N ASP A 199 41.32 3.92 -9.44
CA ASP A 199 42.05 3.77 -8.17
C ASP A 199 42.13 5.05 -7.32
N SER A 200 41.50 6.13 -7.79
CA SER A 200 41.56 7.42 -7.09
C SER A 200 40.28 7.66 -6.29
N LEU A 201 40.43 8.20 -5.07
CA LEU A 201 39.35 8.66 -4.24
C LEU A 201 39.18 10.18 -4.44
N LEU A 202 38.03 10.61 -4.87
CA LEU A 202 37.71 12.01 -5.16
C LEU A 202 36.60 12.49 -4.22
N SER A 203 36.75 13.70 -3.70
CA SER A 203 35.70 14.38 -2.95
C SER A 203 35.13 15.50 -3.81
N LEU A 204 33.84 15.45 -4.10
CA LEU A 204 33.11 16.42 -4.91
C LEU A 204 32.15 17.20 -4.02
N ALA A 205 32.10 18.52 -4.20
CA ALA A 205 31.14 19.35 -3.50
C ALA A 205 29.73 19.19 -4.09
N ILE A 206 28.71 19.16 -3.25
CA ILE A 206 27.30 19.14 -3.65
C ILE A 206 26.80 20.58 -3.59
N PRO A 207 26.52 21.23 -4.75
CA PRO A 207 25.94 22.57 -4.77
C PRO A 207 24.53 22.56 -4.15
N THR A 208 24.17 23.63 -3.45
CA THR A 208 22.83 23.77 -2.85
C THR A 208 21.71 23.74 -3.89
N THR A 209 22.01 24.09 -5.14
CA THR A 209 21.07 24.00 -6.27
C THR A 209 20.65 22.56 -6.58
N VAL A 210 21.51 21.57 -6.29
CA VAL A 210 21.22 20.15 -6.54
C VAL A 210 20.06 19.67 -5.65
N ALA A 211 20.08 19.99 -4.36
CA ALA A 211 18.98 19.63 -3.45
C ALA A 211 17.66 20.27 -3.90
N SER A 212 17.68 21.51 -4.37
CA SER A 212 16.48 22.19 -4.89
C SER A 212 16.01 21.63 -6.23
N GLU A 213 16.92 21.19 -7.11
CA GLU A 213 16.57 20.54 -8.38
C GLU A 213 15.94 19.15 -8.12
N LEU A 214 16.48 18.37 -7.17
CA LEU A 214 15.96 17.06 -6.80
C LEU A 214 14.59 17.13 -6.10
N SER A 215 14.37 18.15 -5.26
CA SER A 215 13.10 18.33 -4.55
C SER A 215 11.98 18.93 -5.40
N ASN A 216 12.26 19.34 -6.63
CA ASN A 216 11.25 19.90 -7.52
C ASN A 216 10.29 18.81 -7.98
N ALA A 217 8.99 18.96 -7.66
CA ALA A 217 7.93 18.00 -8.00
C ALA A 217 7.78 17.70 -9.50
N ASN A 218 8.28 18.58 -10.37
CA ASN A 218 8.29 18.36 -11.82
C ASN A 218 9.49 17.56 -12.31
N ASN A 219 10.47 17.28 -11.45
CA ASN A 219 11.65 16.51 -11.80
C ASN A 219 11.40 15.03 -11.52
N THR A 220 11.28 14.23 -12.56
CA THR A 220 11.15 12.76 -12.51
C THR A 220 12.49 12.08 -12.74
N THR A 221 13.57 12.84 -12.86
CA THR A 221 14.89 12.31 -13.19
C THR A 221 15.64 11.96 -11.91
N ALA A 222 16.02 10.70 -11.74
CA ALA A 222 16.88 10.27 -10.64
C ALA A 222 18.20 11.06 -10.63
N PHE A 223 18.82 11.21 -9.46
CA PHE A 223 20.14 11.84 -9.32
C PHE A 223 21.23 11.07 -10.05
N VAL A 224 21.26 9.76 -9.83
CA VAL A 224 22.14 8.80 -10.50
C VAL A 224 21.41 7.47 -10.68
N LEU A 225 21.85 6.67 -11.65
CA LEU A 225 21.33 5.33 -11.87
C LEU A 225 22.43 4.30 -11.57
N PRO A 226 22.12 3.17 -10.93
CA PRO A 226 23.10 2.11 -10.75
C PRO A 226 23.41 1.42 -12.08
N LEU A 227 24.67 1.11 -12.33
CA LEU A 227 25.10 0.33 -13.48
C LEU A 227 25.07 -1.16 -13.14
N PHE A 228 24.39 -1.93 -13.96
CA PHE A 228 24.37 -3.40 -13.90
C PHE A 228 24.88 -3.98 -15.20
N PRO A 229 25.61 -5.10 -15.15
CA PRO A 229 26.00 -5.80 -16.36
C PRO A 229 24.76 -6.41 -17.04
N VAL A 230 24.63 -6.21 -18.32
CA VAL A 230 23.63 -6.92 -19.14
C VAL A 230 24.29 -8.21 -19.65
N ILE A 231 23.85 -9.34 -19.12
CA ILE A 231 24.30 -10.67 -19.57
C ILE A 231 23.23 -11.22 -20.52
N VAL A 232 23.60 -11.44 -21.78
CA VAL A 232 22.73 -12.09 -22.76
C VAL A 232 22.90 -13.59 -22.59
N ASP A 233 21.93 -14.26 -21.98
CA ASP A 233 21.96 -15.70 -21.72
C ASP A 233 21.62 -16.51 -23.01
N SER A 234 20.62 -16.05 -23.77
CA SER A 234 20.23 -16.67 -25.02
C SER A 234 19.57 -15.70 -26.00
N ILE A 235 19.79 -15.90 -27.29
CA ILE A 235 19.10 -15.18 -28.36
C ILE A 235 18.02 -16.11 -28.93
N GLY A 236 16.73 -15.71 -28.77
CA GLY A 236 15.62 -16.49 -29.36
C GLY A 236 15.73 -16.59 -30.90
N LYS A 237 15.48 -17.77 -31.45
CA LYS A 237 15.55 -18.04 -32.90
C LYS A 237 14.59 -17.22 -33.78
N SER A 238 13.76 -16.38 -33.18
CA SER A 238 12.78 -15.54 -33.90
C SER A 238 13.27 -14.11 -34.22
N ALA A 239 14.57 -13.85 -34.12
CA ALA A 239 15.16 -12.54 -34.41
C ALA A 239 15.90 -12.50 -35.77
N VAL A 240 15.57 -13.43 -36.69
CA VAL A 240 16.03 -13.43 -38.12
C VAL A 240 14.84 -13.36 -39.03
#